data_629f3247cd04705af744d0bbf0be895e
#
_entry.id   629f3247cd04705af744d0bbf0be895e
#
_cell.length_a   1.000
_cell.length_b   1.000
_cell.length_c   1.000
_cell.angle_alpha   90.00
_cell.angle_beta   90.00
_cell.angle_gamma   90.00
#
_symmetry.space_group_name_H-M   'P 1'
#
loop_
_entity.id
_entity.type
_entity.pdbx_description
1 polymer ?
#
loop_
_entity_poly.entity_id
_entity_poly.type
_entity_poly.pdbx_seq_one_letter_code
_entity_poly.pdbx_strand_id
1 'polypeptide(L)'
;MRAENVQLSRLFEGWDTYQISLVDAVEPLSRENLVWKANPNLRSAGEIAAHISEGRIDWFNRMGAPWSVQLIEQLKGYGSLDSIAEDAKELVKWLKLSWGMVKSNLDAWTTSDLWETYRHPYQGAVYAVSRQWTIWRVVAHDLHHGGELAVMLGLQGIPVPELGDLGGHLNMPPLAEA
;
A
#
# COMPACT_ATOMS: atom_id res chain seq x y z
N MET A 1 -27.44 -1.42 -22.11
CA MET A 1 -27.02 -0.55 -21.01
C MET A 1 -25.54 -0.18 -21.24
N ARG A 2 -25.20 1.09 -21.37
CA ARG A 2 -23.79 1.49 -21.28
C ARG A 2 -23.37 1.30 -19.83
N ALA A 3 -22.30 0.53 -19.60
CA ALA A 3 -21.72 0.46 -18.27
C ALA A 3 -21.41 1.89 -17.81
N GLU A 4 -21.91 2.29 -16.65
CA GLU A 4 -21.53 3.58 -16.07
C GLU A 4 -20.03 3.60 -15.86
N ASN A 5 -19.41 4.68 -16.31
CA ASN A 5 -17.97 4.87 -16.13
C ASN A 5 -17.75 5.42 -14.71
N VAL A 6 -17.38 4.54 -13.78
CA VAL A 6 -17.25 4.85 -12.35
C VAL A 6 -15.81 5.18 -12.02
N GLN A 7 -15.57 6.17 -11.19
CA GLN A 7 -14.22 6.48 -10.67
C GLN A 7 -13.70 5.32 -9.83
N LEU A 8 -12.41 5.01 -9.99
CA LEU A 8 -11.81 3.85 -9.32
C LEU A 8 -11.74 4.03 -7.79
N SER A 9 -11.62 5.25 -7.28
CA SER A 9 -11.66 5.52 -5.84
C SER A 9 -12.94 5.02 -5.17
N ARG A 10 -14.07 5.01 -5.89
CA ARG A 10 -15.34 4.45 -5.37
C ARG A 10 -15.34 2.92 -5.34
N LEU A 11 -14.61 2.26 -6.24
CA LEU A 11 -14.49 0.80 -6.26
C LEU A 11 -13.52 0.28 -5.20
N PHE A 12 -12.55 1.10 -4.81
CA PHE A 12 -11.49 0.75 -3.87
C PHE A 12 -11.58 1.53 -2.55
N GLU A 13 -12.78 1.95 -2.16
CA GLU A 13 -13.04 2.76 -0.96
C GLU A 13 -12.49 2.10 0.33
N GLY A 14 -12.60 0.78 0.46
CA GLY A 14 -12.05 0.04 1.60
C GLY A 14 -10.52 0.11 1.72
N TRP A 15 -9.82 0.39 0.63
CA TRP A 15 -8.37 0.54 0.66
C TRP A 15 -7.92 1.85 1.35
N ASP A 16 -8.75 2.88 1.31
CA ASP A 16 -8.50 4.15 2.05
C ASP A 16 -8.53 3.90 3.57
N THR A 17 -9.51 3.15 4.06
CA THR A 17 -9.58 2.77 5.48
C THR A 17 -8.47 1.85 5.90
N TYR A 18 -8.08 0.92 5.02
CA TYR A 18 -6.93 0.06 5.28
C TYR A 18 -5.61 0.85 5.41
N GLN A 19 -5.43 1.89 4.60
CA GLN A 19 -4.30 2.82 4.73
C GLN A 19 -4.27 3.53 6.08
N ILE A 20 -5.43 3.96 6.61
CA ILE A 20 -5.51 4.55 7.94
C ILE A 20 -5.03 3.55 8.98
N SER A 21 -5.51 2.30 8.93
CA SER A 21 -5.10 1.24 9.85
C SER A 21 -3.60 0.96 9.81
N LEU A 22 -2.97 1.01 8.63
CA LEU A 22 -1.50 0.87 8.49
C LEU A 22 -0.75 2.01 9.19
N VAL A 23 -1.21 3.25 9.00
CA VAL A 23 -0.60 4.41 9.65
C VAL A 23 -0.75 4.34 11.17
N ASP A 24 -1.95 4.05 11.65
CA ASP A 24 -2.27 3.97 13.09
C ASP A 24 -1.48 2.83 13.78
N ALA A 25 -1.20 1.74 13.05
CA ALA A 25 -0.38 0.65 13.55
C ALA A 25 1.11 1.03 13.67
N VAL A 26 1.63 1.89 12.79
CA VAL A 26 3.06 2.24 12.74
C VAL A 26 3.39 3.48 13.57
N GLU A 27 2.50 4.48 13.59
CA GLU A 27 2.77 5.79 14.20
C GLU A 27 3.20 5.75 15.68
N PRO A 28 2.61 4.89 16.56
CA PRO A 28 2.99 4.83 17.98
C PRO A 28 4.23 3.99 18.28
N LEU A 29 4.82 3.31 17.28
CA LEU A 29 5.90 2.35 17.53
C LEU A 29 7.20 3.01 17.93
N SER A 30 7.84 2.44 18.95
CA SER A 30 9.20 2.79 19.31
C SER A 30 10.20 2.20 18.31
N ARG A 31 11.44 2.75 18.32
CA ARG A 31 12.55 2.18 17.53
C ARG A 31 12.73 0.68 17.83
N GLU A 32 12.63 0.29 19.10
CA GLU A 32 12.78 -1.11 19.51
C GLU A 32 11.71 -2.00 18.86
N ASN A 33 10.44 -1.57 18.85
CA ASN A 33 9.36 -2.31 18.20
C ASN A 33 9.58 -2.43 16.67
N LEU A 34 10.06 -1.36 16.04
CA LEU A 34 10.28 -1.31 14.59
C LEU A 34 11.39 -2.24 14.11
N VAL A 35 12.49 -2.37 14.89
CA VAL A 35 13.64 -3.19 14.48
C VAL A 35 13.57 -4.64 14.95
N TRP A 36 12.64 -4.96 15.86
CA TRP A 36 12.50 -6.31 16.39
C TRP A 36 12.13 -7.32 15.29
N LYS A 37 12.75 -8.50 15.33
CA LYS A 37 12.51 -9.61 14.41
C LYS A 37 12.24 -10.90 15.17
N ALA A 38 11.17 -11.58 14.83
CA ALA A 38 10.86 -12.91 15.37
C ALA A 38 11.89 -13.96 14.91
N ASN A 39 12.51 -13.75 13.75
CA ASN A 39 13.58 -14.56 13.19
C ASN A 39 14.47 -13.66 12.32
N PRO A 40 15.82 -13.84 12.30
CA PRO A 40 16.72 -13.02 11.48
C PRO A 40 16.39 -13.00 9.98
N ASN A 41 15.73 -14.04 9.48
CA ASN A 41 15.34 -14.14 8.07
C ASN A 41 13.99 -13.49 7.75
N LEU A 42 13.28 -12.96 8.75
CA LEU A 42 12.02 -12.26 8.57
C LEU A 42 12.25 -10.74 8.55
N ARG A 43 11.34 -10.03 7.91
CA ARG A 43 11.29 -8.57 8.02
C ARG A 43 10.84 -8.16 9.42
N SER A 44 11.39 -7.05 9.90
CA SER A 44 10.85 -6.34 11.05
C SER A 44 9.60 -5.54 10.70
N ALA A 45 8.88 -5.03 11.70
CA ALA A 45 7.72 -4.16 11.49
C ALA A 45 8.07 -2.93 10.63
N GLY A 46 9.22 -2.30 10.88
CA GLY A 46 9.69 -1.16 10.11
C GLY A 46 10.03 -1.51 8.66
N GLU A 47 10.72 -2.62 8.44
CA GLU A 47 11.03 -3.11 7.09
C GLU A 47 9.76 -3.49 6.29
N ILE A 48 8.72 -4.00 6.96
CA ILE A 48 7.41 -4.27 6.33
C ILE A 48 6.73 -2.96 5.91
N ALA A 49 6.67 -1.96 6.78
CA ALA A 49 6.06 -0.66 6.48
C ALA A 49 6.79 0.07 5.33
N ALA A 50 8.13 0.01 5.31
CA ALA A 50 8.96 0.52 4.23
C ALA A 50 8.63 -0.19 2.90
N HIS A 51 8.57 -1.52 2.91
CA HIS A 51 8.29 -2.35 1.75
C HIS A 51 6.90 -2.11 1.15
N ILE A 52 5.87 -1.88 1.97
CA ILE A 52 4.54 -1.48 1.50
C ILE A 52 4.64 -0.19 0.68
N SER A 53 5.33 0.81 1.20
CA SER A 53 5.48 2.10 0.54
C SER A 53 6.25 2.00 -0.79
N GLU A 54 7.37 1.27 -0.80
CA GLU A 54 8.18 1.03 -2.00
C GLU A 54 7.39 0.26 -3.07
N GLY A 55 6.67 -0.78 -2.67
CA GLY A 55 5.86 -1.60 -3.58
C GLY A 55 4.80 -0.78 -4.30
N ARG A 56 4.09 0.10 -3.60
CA ARG A 56 3.12 1.03 -4.20
C ARG A 56 3.78 1.93 -5.25
N ILE A 57 4.89 2.56 -4.88
CA ILE A 57 5.60 3.51 -5.76
C ILE A 57 6.16 2.79 -6.98
N ASP A 58 6.82 1.65 -6.82
CA ASP A 58 7.42 0.91 -7.91
C ASP A 58 6.38 0.43 -8.93
N TRP A 59 5.28 -0.20 -8.47
CA TRP A 59 4.25 -0.71 -9.37
C TRP A 59 3.48 0.41 -10.09
N PHE A 60 3.16 1.51 -9.41
CA PHE A 60 2.52 2.65 -10.04
C PHE A 60 3.45 3.35 -11.03
N ASN A 61 4.75 3.43 -10.73
CA ASN A 61 5.73 3.95 -11.68
C ASN A 61 5.87 3.07 -12.93
N ARG A 62 5.87 1.74 -12.78
CA ARG A 62 5.94 0.80 -13.93
C ARG A 62 4.76 0.95 -14.89
N MET A 63 3.57 1.27 -14.41
CA MET A 63 2.41 1.53 -15.27
C MET A 63 2.30 2.98 -15.74
N GLY A 64 3.31 3.81 -15.50
CA GLY A 64 3.36 5.21 -15.94
C GLY A 64 2.36 6.12 -15.23
N ALA A 65 1.99 5.79 -13.99
CA ALA A 65 1.02 6.56 -13.23
C ALA A 65 1.57 7.97 -12.91
N PRO A 66 0.76 9.04 -13.05
CA PRO A 66 1.12 10.38 -12.62
C PRO A 66 1.63 10.40 -11.16
N TRP A 67 2.51 11.34 -10.84
CA TRP A 67 3.13 11.56 -9.52
C TRP A 67 4.14 10.48 -9.07
N SER A 68 4.13 9.28 -9.66
CA SER A 68 5.05 8.21 -9.30
C SER A 68 6.53 8.55 -9.59
N VAL A 69 6.80 9.25 -10.69
CA VAL A 69 8.17 9.65 -11.08
C VAL A 69 8.83 10.53 -10.03
N GLN A 70 8.09 11.48 -9.45
CA GLN A 70 8.61 12.37 -8.40
C GLN A 70 8.96 11.59 -7.13
N LEU A 71 8.16 10.59 -6.75
CA LEU A 71 8.45 9.74 -5.60
C LEU A 71 9.63 8.80 -5.86
N ILE A 72 9.77 8.27 -7.07
CA ILE A 72 10.96 7.48 -7.46
C ILE A 72 12.24 8.32 -7.36
N GLU A 73 12.21 9.58 -7.82
CA GLU A 73 13.38 10.46 -7.68
C GLU A 73 13.73 10.75 -6.21
N GLN A 74 12.72 10.92 -5.36
CA GLN A 74 12.95 11.08 -3.93
C GLN A 74 13.53 9.79 -3.30
N LEU A 75 13.03 8.60 -3.68
CA LEU A 75 13.53 7.31 -3.22
C LEU A 75 15.00 7.10 -3.55
N LYS A 76 15.49 7.57 -4.69
CA LYS A 76 16.90 7.46 -5.07
C LYS A 76 17.84 8.05 -4.02
N GLY A 77 17.40 9.09 -3.29
CA GLY A 77 18.16 9.71 -2.21
C GLY A 77 18.35 8.81 -0.98
N TYR A 78 17.47 7.82 -0.80
CA TYR A 78 17.52 6.85 0.32
C TYR A 78 18.22 5.54 -0.07
N GLY A 79 18.33 5.24 -1.36
CA GLY A 79 18.74 3.93 -1.87
C GLY A 79 17.67 2.85 -1.67
N SER A 80 17.17 2.68 -0.46
CA SER A 80 16.00 1.88 -0.06
C SER A 80 15.37 2.51 1.16
N LEU A 81 14.06 2.38 1.33
CA LEU A 81 13.37 2.81 2.55
C LEU A 81 13.70 1.93 3.77
N ASP A 82 14.34 0.78 3.59
CA ASP A 82 14.90 0.02 4.71
C ASP A 82 15.88 0.85 5.55
N SER A 83 16.53 1.86 4.96
CA SER A 83 17.40 2.79 5.68
C SER A 83 16.70 3.64 6.75
N ILE A 84 15.37 3.76 6.67
CA ILE A 84 14.53 4.47 7.64
C ILE A 84 13.63 3.54 8.44
N ALA A 85 13.82 2.23 8.34
CA ALA A 85 12.95 1.21 8.97
C ALA A 85 12.89 1.31 10.50
N GLU A 86 13.76 2.10 11.12
CA GLU A 86 13.80 2.34 12.57
C GLU A 86 13.16 3.68 12.99
N ASP A 87 12.63 4.47 12.04
CA ASP A 87 12.04 5.79 12.29
C ASP A 87 10.55 5.81 11.92
N ALA A 88 9.68 5.73 12.94
CA ALA A 88 8.22 5.73 12.76
C ALA A 88 7.71 6.95 11.98
N LYS A 89 8.31 8.14 12.21
CA LYS A 89 7.85 9.38 11.56
C LYS A 89 8.15 9.36 10.05
N GLU A 90 9.34 8.92 9.68
CA GLU A 90 9.70 8.79 8.26
C GLU A 90 8.90 7.67 7.60
N LEU A 91 8.67 6.53 8.25
CA LEU A 91 7.81 5.46 7.74
C LEU A 91 6.37 5.93 7.51
N VAL A 92 5.76 6.60 8.48
CA VAL A 92 4.41 7.19 8.35
C VAL A 92 4.36 8.22 7.21
N LYS A 93 5.36 9.06 7.08
CA LYS A 93 5.47 10.01 5.96
C LYS A 93 5.46 9.28 4.61
N TRP A 94 6.23 8.22 4.44
CA TRP A 94 6.28 7.45 3.19
C TRP A 94 5.00 6.64 2.94
N LEU A 95 4.38 6.07 3.97
CA LEU A 95 3.05 5.46 3.86
C LEU A 95 2.01 6.47 3.35
N LYS A 96 2.01 7.70 3.89
CA LYS A 96 1.10 8.78 3.46
C LYS A 96 1.41 9.29 2.06
N LEU A 97 2.68 9.45 1.68
CA LEU A 97 3.09 9.91 0.35
C LEU A 97 2.74 8.87 -0.74
N SER A 98 3.09 7.60 -0.51
CA SER A 98 2.77 6.53 -1.45
C SER A 98 1.26 6.35 -1.61
N TRP A 99 0.51 6.45 -0.52
CA TRP A 99 -0.95 6.42 -0.57
C TRP A 99 -1.54 7.63 -1.31
N GLY A 100 -1.04 8.83 -1.05
CA GLY A 100 -1.47 10.05 -1.75
C GLY A 100 -1.33 9.91 -3.27
N MET A 101 -0.24 9.31 -3.73
CA MET A 101 -0.03 8.97 -5.14
C MET A 101 -1.07 7.96 -5.64
N VAL A 102 -1.27 6.84 -4.94
CA VAL A 102 -2.28 5.82 -5.29
C VAL A 102 -3.66 6.45 -5.38
N LYS A 103 -4.09 7.16 -4.33
CA LYS A 103 -5.41 7.79 -4.24
C LYS A 103 -5.65 8.79 -5.36
N SER A 104 -4.68 9.67 -5.65
CA SER A 104 -4.79 10.66 -6.73
C SER A 104 -5.00 10.01 -8.10
N ASN A 105 -4.37 8.85 -8.34
CA ASN A 105 -4.58 8.10 -9.57
C ASN A 105 -5.95 7.41 -9.59
N LEU A 106 -6.40 6.82 -8.47
CA LEU A 106 -7.74 6.22 -8.38
C LEU A 106 -8.84 7.26 -8.54
N ASP A 107 -8.65 8.48 -8.05
CA ASP A 107 -9.59 9.59 -8.21
C ASP A 107 -9.66 10.10 -9.67
N ALA A 108 -8.54 10.05 -10.39
CA ALA A 108 -8.45 10.48 -11.77
C ALA A 108 -8.93 9.44 -12.79
N TRP A 109 -8.80 8.14 -12.47
CA TRP A 109 -9.13 7.04 -13.38
C TRP A 109 -10.55 6.51 -13.15
N THR A 110 -11.07 5.91 -14.19
CA THR A 110 -12.40 5.31 -14.24
C THR A 110 -12.31 3.83 -14.63
N THR A 111 -13.43 3.14 -14.60
CA THR A 111 -13.49 1.73 -15.00
C THR A 111 -13.02 1.46 -16.44
N SER A 112 -13.11 2.44 -17.35
CA SER A 112 -12.58 2.29 -18.70
C SER A 112 -11.05 2.26 -18.75
N ASP A 113 -10.39 2.97 -17.83
CA ASP A 113 -8.94 3.06 -17.76
C ASP A 113 -8.27 1.78 -17.26
N LEU A 114 -9.04 0.88 -16.65
CA LEU A 114 -8.55 -0.40 -16.13
C LEU A 114 -7.93 -1.30 -17.23
N TRP A 115 -8.37 -1.15 -18.46
CA TRP A 115 -7.95 -1.98 -19.58
C TRP A 115 -6.76 -1.43 -20.35
N GLU A 116 -6.29 -0.24 -20.02
CA GLU A 116 -5.05 0.30 -20.56
C GLU A 116 -3.87 -0.58 -20.15
N THR A 117 -2.99 -0.87 -21.11
CA THR A 117 -1.85 -1.76 -20.92
C THR A 117 -0.52 -1.02 -21.06
N TYR A 118 0.47 -1.49 -20.31
CA TYR A 118 1.86 -1.07 -20.45
C TYR A 118 2.78 -2.29 -20.67
N ARG A 119 3.97 -2.02 -21.18
CA ARG A 119 4.99 -3.06 -21.43
C ARG A 119 5.77 -3.33 -20.15
N HIS A 120 5.74 -4.58 -19.69
CA HIS A 120 6.46 -5.03 -18.51
C HIS A 120 7.44 -6.15 -18.88
N PRO A 121 8.77 -5.88 -18.90
CA PRO A 121 9.78 -6.91 -19.09
C PRO A 121 9.91 -7.77 -17.82
N TYR A 122 9.86 -9.09 -17.98
CA TYR A 122 10.06 -10.03 -16.88
C TYR A 122 10.58 -11.37 -17.43
N GLN A 123 11.63 -11.91 -16.82
CA GLN A 123 12.24 -13.20 -17.14
C GLN A 123 12.50 -13.42 -18.65
N GLY A 124 13.03 -12.41 -19.34
CA GLY A 124 13.36 -12.50 -20.76
C GLY A 124 12.19 -12.30 -21.73
N ALA A 125 10.96 -12.16 -21.24
CA ALA A 125 9.78 -11.85 -22.03
C ALA A 125 9.27 -10.43 -21.74
N VAL A 126 8.41 -9.90 -22.63
CA VAL A 126 7.73 -8.61 -22.43
C VAL A 126 6.24 -8.85 -22.45
N TYR A 127 5.58 -8.53 -21.35
CA TYR A 127 4.15 -8.72 -21.15
C TYR A 127 3.39 -7.42 -21.38
N ALA A 128 2.19 -7.51 -21.94
CA ALA A 128 1.22 -6.41 -21.94
C ALA A 128 0.40 -6.51 -20.65
N VAL A 129 0.74 -5.71 -19.64
CA VAL A 129 0.10 -5.74 -18.32
C VAL A 129 -0.94 -4.64 -18.23
N SER A 130 -2.17 -4.98 -17.80
CA SER A 130 -3.23 -3.99 -17.62
C SER A 130 -3.11 -3.23 -16.28
N ARG A 131 -3.68 -2.02 -16.23
CA ARG A 131 -3.85 -1.30 -14.95
C ARG A 131 -4.63 -2.14 -13.94
N GLN A 132 -5.69 -2.83 -14.37
CA GLN A 132 -6.48 -3.71 -13.51
C GLN A 132 -5.60 -4.73 -12.79
N TRP A 133 -4.75 -5.43 -13.54
CA TRP A 133 -3.83 -6.43 -12.98
C TRP A 133 -2.86 -5.80 -11.97
N THR A 134 -2.35 -4.62 -12.29
CA THR A 134 -1.39 -3.90 -11.42
C THR A 134 -2.05 -3.41 -10.15
N ILE A 135 -3.22 -2.77 -10.23
CA ILE A 135 -3.97 -2.29 -9.06
C ILE A 135 -4.31 -3.46 -8.15
N TRP A 136 -4.84 -4.57 -8.71
CA TRP A 136 -5.12 -5.78 -7.92
C TRP A 136 -3.87 -6.29 -7.22
N ARG A 137 -2.74 -6.34 -7.92
CA ARG A 137 -1.48 -6.78 -7.34
C ARG A 137 -1.04 -5.89 -6.18
N VAL A 138 -1.19 -4.58 -6.28
CA VAL A 138 -0.81 -3.65 -5.20
C VAL A 138 -1.76 -3.76 -4.01
N VAL A 139 -3.06 -3.89 -4.23
CA VAL A 139 -4.02 -4.19 -3.15
C VAL A 139 -3.65 -5.48 -2.42
N ALA A 140 -3.41 -6.56 -3.18
CA ALA A 140 -3.04 -7.85 -2.61
C ALA A 140 -1.70 -7.79 -1.85
N HIS A 141 -0.74 -7.01 -2.34
CA HIS A 141 0.56 -6.75 -1.70
C HIS A 141 0.38 -6.02 -0.36
N ASP A 142 -0.44 -4.97 -0.34
CA ASP A 142 -0.71 -4.22 0.89
C ASP A 142 -1.40 -5.09 1.95
N LEU A 143 -2.42 -5.88 1.55
CA LEU A 143 -3.13 -6.78 2.45
C LEU A 143 -2.21 -7.89 2.98
N HIS A 144 -1.35 -8.45 2.11
CA HIS A 144 -0.39 -9.48 2.52
C HIS A 144 0.59 -8.95 3.56
N HIS A 145 1.25 -7.84 3.26
CA HIS A 145 2.25 -7.27 4.15
C HIS A 145 1.65 -6.60 5.39
N GLY A 146 0.45 -6.07 5.31
CA GLY A 146 -0.26 -5.60 6.50
C GLY A 146 -0.66 -6.74 7.44
N GLY A 147 -1.01 -7.91 6.90
CA GLY A 147 -1.21 -9.13 7.69
C GLY A 147 0.10 -9.58 8.37
N GLU A 148 1.24 -9.55 7.66
CA GLU A 148 2.56 -9.79 8.26
C GLU A 148 2.87 -8.79 9.38
N LEU A 149 2.58 -7.49 9.17
CA LEU A 149 2.75 -6.45 10.18
C LEU A 149 1.92 -6.73 11.42
N ALA A 150 0.64 -7.09 11.26
CA ALA A 150 -0.24 -7.43 12.37
C ALA A 150 0.30 -8.62 13.18
N VAL A 151 0.82 -9.66 12.53
CA VAL A 151 1.46 -10.80 13.19
C VAL A 151 2.73 -10.37 13.94
N MET A 152 3.61 -9.58 13.29
CA MET A 152 4.86 -9.11 13.91
C MET A 152 4.62 -8.24 15.14
N LEU A 153 3.59 -7.39 15.13
CA LEU A 153 3.19 -6.57 16.28
C LEU A 153 2.51 -7.42 17.37
N GLY A 154 1.64 -8.36 16.98
CA GLY A 154 1.01 -9.29 17.90
C GLY A 154 2.03 -10.14 18.68
N LEU A 155 3.11 -10.59 18.03
CA LEU A 155 4.21 -11.32 18.69
C LEU A 155 4.97 -10.47 19.73
N GLN A 156 4.90 -9.15 19.61
CA GLN A 156 5.43 -8.18 20.57
C GLN A 156 4.40 -7.77 21.64
N GLY A 157 3.18 -8.32 21.61
CA GLY A 157 2.10 -7.95 22.53
C GLY A 157 1.43 -6.61 22.19
N ILE A 158 1.61 -6.10 20.96
CA ILE A 158 1.01 -4.86 20.48
C ILE A 158 -0.22 -5.20 19.64
N PRO A 159 -1.44 -4.98 20.14
CA PRO A 159 -2.66 -5.27 19.39
C PRO A 159 -2.92 -4.21 18.31
N VAL A 160 -3.30 -4.68 17.13
CA VAL A 160 -3.68 -3.82 15.99
C VAL A 160 -4.97 -4.37 15.34
N PRO A 161 -6.12 -4.33 16.06
CA PRO A 161 -7.34 -5.00 15.64
C PRO A 161 -7.84 -4.49 14.28
N GLU A 162 -7.84 -3.18 14.03
CA GLU A 162 -8.33 -2.60 12.79
C GLU A 162 -7.52 -3.06 11.57
N LEU A 163 -6.22 -3.26 11.75
CA LEU A 163 -5.37 -3.79 10.68
C LEU A 163 -5.71 -5.27 10.40
N GLY A 164 -5.96 -6.06 11.46
CA GLY A 164 -6.40 -7.46 11.35
C GLY A 164 -7.77 -7.60 10.67
N ASP A 165 -8.68 -6.67 10.94
CA ASP A 165 -10.03 -6.63 10.38
C ASP A 165 -10.11 -5.84 9.06
N LEU A 166 -8.95 -5.59 8.44
CA LEU A 166 -8.82 -4.92 7.15
C LEU A 166 -9.39 -3.49 7.13
N GLY A 167 -9.40 -2.80 8.26
CA GLY A 167 -9.97 -1.46 8.43
C GLY A 167 -11.50 -1.41 8.31
N GLY A 168 -12.17 -2.58 8.35
CA GLY A 168 -13.61 -2.69 8.11
C GLY A 168 -14.48 -1.86 9.07
N HIS A 169 -14.00 -1.63 10.28
CA HIS A 169 -14.72 -0.83 11.28
C HIS A 169 -14.57 0.69 11.10
N LEU A 170 -13.61 1.14 10.31
CA LEU A 170 -13.37 2.56 10.05
C LEU A 170 -14.28 3.13 8.95
N ASN A 171 -14.81 2.27 8.10
CA ASN A 171 -15.73 2.63 7.03
C ASN A 171 -16.91 1.64 6.96
N MET A 172 -17.86 1.82 7.85
CA MET A 172 -19.04 0.97 7.90
C MET A 172 -19.96 1.23 6.71
N PRO A 173 -20.50 0.19 6.08
CA PRO A 173 -21.51 0.36 5.05
C PRO A 173 -22.77 1.04 5.66
N PRO A 174 -23.60 1.70 4.83
CA PRO A 174 -24.86 2.26 5.31
C PRO A 174 -25.76 1.16 5.87
N LEU A 175 -26.54 1.50 6.91
CA LEU A 175 -27.54 0.58 7.44
C LEU A 175 -28.58 0.24 6.36
N ALA A 176 -28.95 -1.02 6.28
CA ALA A 176 -30.06 -1.42 5.42
C ALA A 176 -31.35 -0.75 5.90
N GLU A 177 -32.14 -0.22 4.98
CA GLU A 177 -33.49 0.24 5.29
C GLU A 177 -34.35 -0.95 5.75
N ALA A 178 -35.18 -0.76 6.77
CA ALA A 178 -36.02 -1.79 7.36
C ALA A 178 -37.21 -2.16 6.46
#